data_d7deeb0402f5389b4ee24268a193ea4a
#
_entry.id   d7deeb0402f5389b4ee24268a193ea4a
#
_cell.length_a   1.000
_cell.length_b   1.000
_cell.length_c   1.000
_cell.angle_alpha   90.00
_cell.angle_beta   90.00
_cell.angle_gamma   90.00
#
_symmetry.space_group_name_H-M   'P 1'
#
loop_
_entity.id
_entity.type
_entity.pdbx_description
1 polymer ?
#
loop_
_entity_poly.entity_id
_entity_poly.type
_entity_poly.pdbx_seq_one_letter_code
_entity_poly.pdbx_strand_id
1 'polypeptide(L)'
;MQTARLGASPLEVTRIGLGTMTFGEQVNQADAHAILDRAVERGVAFIDSAEMYPVPPRGETFGRTETILGDWFAARPGARAKVVLATKVAGPARGLDWVRGGAANVTPAAIEQACNDSLRRLQTEVIDLYQLHWPNRNAPSFGALYFDPAKDAPYTPVHDQLEAFAKLIQAGKVRAIGLSNETPWGLAEFVRVAEQQGLPRVASVQNPYGLINRTVDNGLDEALHRSGVGLLAYSPLGFGLLTGKYDVRGFTDPSSRGRMALFERMKQQRWGRPESLAAARRYNALAREHGLAPTQMALAFCFTNWRVASTIIGVTSLAQLDECLDAWGTTLTPELLAAIDKIRWEARDPAQ
;
A
#
# COMPACT_ATOMS: atom_id res chain seq x y z
N MET A 1 16.85 -2.67 11.09
CA MET A 1 16.27 -3.05 9.77
C MET A 1 16.98 -2.22 8.71
N GLN A 2 17.25 -2.80 7.51
CA GLN A 2 17.89 -2.05 6.42
C GLN A 2 16.91 -1.02 5.83
N THR A 3 17.47 0.08 5.31
CA THR A 3 16.74 1.09 4.55
C THR A 3 17.01 0.98 3.05
N ALA A 4 16.14 1.57 2.27
CA ALA A 4 16.32 1.78 0.84
C ALA A 4 15.91 3.22 0.50
N ARG A 5 16.63 3.81 -0.43
CA ARG A 5 16.25 5.12 -0.98
C ARG A 5 14.96 5.00 -1.78
N LEU A 6 14.04 5.90 -1.58
CA LEU A 6 12.76 5.89 -2.28
C LEU A 6 12.89 6.61 -3.63
N GLY A 7 13.17 5.82 -4.66
CA GLY A 7 13.43 6.35 -6.00
C GLY A 7 14.59 7.35 -6.02
N ALA A 8 14.44 8.42 -6.78
CA ALA A 8 15.40 9.53 -6.85
C ALA A 8 15.21 10.58 -5.73
N SER A 9 14.22 10.39 -4.82
CA SER A 9 13.98 11.32 -3.71
C SER A 9 15.05 11.22 -2.61
N PRO A 10 15.16 12.19 -1.71
CA PRO A 10 16.03 12.11 -0.54
C PRO A 10 15.48 11.20 0.58
N LEU A 11 14.28 10.66 0.43
CA LEU A 11 13.67 9.83 1.46
C LEU A 11 14.31 8.43 1.50
N GLU A 12 14.62 7.99 2.70
CA GLU A 12 14.99 6.61 2.98
C GLU A 12 13.88 5.92 3.77
N VAL A 13 13.42 4.78 3.31
CA VAL A 13 12.37 3.99 3.93
C VAL A 13 12.92 2.63 4.38
N THR A 14 12.42 2.10 5.49
CA THR A 14 12.75 0.73 5.90
C THR A 14 12.18 -0.29 4.92
N ARG A 15 12.92 -1.37 4.67
CA ARG A 15 12.54 -2.43 3.71
C ARG A 15 11.20 -3.10 4.06
N ILE A 16 10.80 -3.05 5.33
CA ILE A 16 9.43 -3.34 5.78
C ILE A 16 8.85 -2.06 6.36
N GLY A 17 7.68 -1.66 5.88
CA GLY A 17 6.89 -0.55 6.37
C GLY A 17 5.60 -1.03 7.03
N LEU A 18 5.08 -0.26 7.97
CA LEU A 18 3.81 -0.54 8.65
C LEU A 18 2.66 0.19 7.96
N GLY A 19 1.73 -0.56 7.37
CA GLY A 19 0.44 -0.06 6.88
C GLY A 19 -0.59 -0.05 8.01
N THR A 20 -1.32 1.04 8.13
CA THR A 20 -2.21 1.30 9.26
C THR A 20 -3.69 1.17 8.93
N MET A 21 -4.04 0.60 7.78
CA MET A 21 -5.39 0.48 7.23
C MET A 21 -6.40 -0.20 8.16
N THR A 22 -5.94 -0.97 9.15
CA THR A 22 -6.79 -1.70 10.13
C THR A 22 -7.11 -0.88 11.39
N PHE A 23 -6.40 0.22 11.62
CA PHE A 23 -6.51 1.02 12.84
C PHE A 23 -7.79 1.87 12.85
N GLY A 24 -8.59 1.70 13.87
CA GLY A 24 -9.89 2.37 14.02
C GLY A 24 -11.10 1.58 13.53
N GLU A 25 -10.88 0.38 12.96
CA GLU A 25 -11.94 -0.57 12.61
C GLU A 25 -11.70 -1.92 13.29
N GLN A 26 -10.66 -2.67 12.87
CA GLN A 26 -10.31 -3.97 13.49
C GLN A 26 -9.41 -3.82 14.73
N VAL A 27 -8.64 -2.76 14.78
CA VAL A 27 -7.68 -2.47 15.84
C VAL A 27 -8.11 -1.18 16.52
N ASN A 28 -8.41 -1.24 17.81
CA ASN A 28 -8.72 -0.05 18.59
C ASN A 28 -7.47 0.81 18.81
N GLN A 29 -7.65 2.01 19.36
CA GLN A 29 -6.56 2.98 19.54
C GLN A 29 -5.44 2.46 20.46
N ALA A 30 -5.77 1.79 21.56
CA ALA A 30 -4.80 1.30 22.51
C ALA A 30 -3.89 0.22 21.87
N ASP A 31 -4.49 -0.75 21.17
CA ASP A 31 -3.77 -1.79 20.46
C ASP A 31 -2.96 -1.21 19.29
N ALA A 32 -3.50 -0.22 18.57
CA ALA A 32 -2.78 0.47 17.50
C ALA A 32 -1.52 1.18 18.03
N HIS A 33 -1.62 1.86 19.17
CA HIS A 33 -0.47 2.50 19.81
C HIS A 33 0.57 1.47 20.24
N ALA A 34 0.16 0.34 20.81
CA ALA A 34 1.08 -0.75 21.17
C ALA A 34 1.79 -1.35 19.94
N ILE A 35 1.07 -1.52 18.83
CA ILE A 35 1.64 -1.99 17.56
C ILE A 35 2.65 -0.97 17.02
N LEU A 36 2.35 0.33 17.05
CA LEU A 36 3.26 1.41 16.62
C LEU A 36 4.53 1.45 17.48
N ASP A 37 4.38 1.38 18.80
CA ASP A 37 5.52 1.35 19.74
C ASP A 37 6.44 0.16 19.43
N ARG A 38 5.85 -1.02 19.31
CA ARG A 38 6.59 -2.25 19.00
C ARG A 38 7.26 -2.21 17.63
N ALA A 39 6.59 -1.66 16.60
CA ALA A 39 7.15 -1.53 15.27
C ALA A 39 8.40 -0.63 15.27
N VAL A 40 8.32 0.54 15.93
CA VAL A 40 9.44 1.48 16.03
C VAL A 40 10.58 0.87 16.87
N GLU A 41 10.27 0.19 17.99
CA GLU A 41 11.26 -0.55 18.80
C GLU A 41 12.00 -1.59 17.95
N ARG A 42 11.30 -2.31 17.06
CA ARG A 42 11.85 -3.30 16.13
C ARG A 42 12.53 -2.69 14.90
N GLY A 43 12.64 -1.35 14.83
CA GLY A 43 13.36 -0.61 13.80
C GLY A 43 12.57 -0.35 12.52
N VAL A 44 11.23 -0.44 12.54
CA VAL A 44 10.38 0.04 11.44
C VAL A 44 10.31 1.56 11.53
N ALA A 45 10.77 2.24 10.47
CA ALA A 45 10.76 3.70 10.39
C ALA A 45 9.88 4.23 9.24
N PHE A 46 9.13 3.36 8.56
CA PHE A 46 8.19 3.78 7.51
C PHE A 46 6.75 3.40 7.91
N ILE A 47 5.88 4.41 8.03
CA ILE A 47 4.46 4.25 8.40
C ILE A 47 3.61 4.81 7.27
N ASP A 48 2.69 3.98 6.77
CA ASP A 48 1.78 4.32 5.66
C ASP A 48 0.33 4.39 6.12
N SER A 49 -0.33 5.51 5.86
CA SER A 49 -1.73 5.77 6.13
C SER A 49 -2.47 6.29 4.88
N ALA A 50 -3.72 6.72 5.02
CA ALA A 50 -4.50 7.44 4.03
C ALA A 50 -5.67 8.17 4.68
N GLU A 51 -6.13 9.30 4.07
CA GLU A 51 -7.28 10.05 4.57
C GLU A 51 -8.56 9.23 4.70
N MET A 52 -8.74 8.25 3.79
CA MET A 52 -9.94 7.41 3.76
C MET A 52 -9.92 6.23 4.74
N TYR A 53 -8.80 5.96 5.40
CA TYR A 53 -8.70 4.84 6.32
C TYR A 53 -9.48 5.06 7.62
N PRO A 54 -9.99 3.97 8.23
CA PRO A 54 -9.74 2.54 8.00
C PRO A 54 -10.54 1.92 6.85
N VAL A 55 -10.24 0.65 6.56
CA VAL A 55 -10.95 -0.16 5.57
C VAL A 55 -11.56 -1.39 6.28
N PRO A 56 -12.84 -1.73 6.05
CA PRO A 56 -13.78 -1.20 5.04
C PRO A 56 -14.09 0.29 5.25
N PRO A 57 -14.11 1.09 4.15
CA PRO A 57 -14.37 2.52 4.27
C PRO A 57 -15.82 2.80 4.65
N ARG A 58 -16.01 3.69 5.61
CA ARG A 58 -17.33 4.18 6.09
C ARG A 58 -17.23 5.67 6.42
N GLY A 59 -18.34 6.42 6.28
CA GLY A 59 -18.35 7.84 6.60
C GLY A 59 -18.01 8.11 8.06
N GLU A 60 -18.52 7.28 8.98
CA GLU A 60 -18.35 7.43 10.43
C GLU A 60 -16.90 7.19 10.90
N THR A 61 -16.11 6.48 10.11
CA THR A 61 -14.71 6.16 10.45
C THR A 61 -13.69 6.88 9.56
N PHE A 62 -14.15 7.69 8.61
CA PHE A 62 -13.27 8.46 7.71
C PHE A 62 -12.24 9.29 8.49
N GLY A 63 -10.95 9.13 8.17
CA GLY A 63 -9.86 9.83 8.83
C GLY A 63 -9.45 9.31 10.21
N ARG A 64 -10.17 8.32 10.76
CA ARG A 64 -9.91 7.80 12.11
C ARG A 64 -8.50 7.25 12.27
N THR A 65 -7.97 6.59 11.24
CA THR A 65 -6.59 6.06 11.27
C THR A 65 -5.55 7.17 11.43
N GLU A 66 -5.69 8.27 10.69
CA GLU A 66 -4.81 9.42 10.82
C GLU A 66 -4.94 10.09 12.20
N THR A 67 -6.15 10.16 12.76
CA THR A 67 -6.37 10.67 14.13
C THR A 67 -5.66 9.80 15.17
N ILE A 68 -5.75 8.46 15.08
CA ILE A 68 -5.03 7.54 15.97
C ILE A 68 -3.52 7.74 15.88
N LEU A 69 -2.98 7.96 14.67
CA LEU A 69 -1.56 8.25 14.48
C LEU A 69 -1.17 9.61 15.08
N GLY A 70 -2.01 10.64 14.91
CA GLY A 70 -1.80 11.96 15.51
C GLY A 70 -1.77 11.90 17.04
N ASP A 71 -2.72 11.19 17.65
CA ASP A 71 -2.76 10.98 19.10
C ASP A 71 -1.52 10.20 19.58
N TRP A 72 -1.03 9.23 18.78
CA TRP A 72 0.19 8.51 19.09
C TRP A 72 1.42 9.43 19.06
N PHE A 73 1.55 10.32 18.07
CA PHE A 73 2.63 11.31 18.01
C PHE A 73 2.57 12.29 19.17
N ALA A 74 1.38 12.81 19.49
CA ALA A 74 1.18 13.75 20.58
C ALA A 74 1.56 13.15 21.95
N ALA A 75 1.22 11.88 22.16
CA ALA A 75 1.52 11.17 23.41
C ALA A 75 2.99 10.73 23.54
N ARG A 76 3.79 10.84 22.48
CA ARG A 76 5.18 10.35 22.45
C ARG A 76 6.13 11.39 21.85
N PRO A 77 6.61 12.35 22.65
CA PRO A 77 7.53 13.39 22.19
C PRO A 77 8.74 12.78 21.45
N GLY A 78 9.01 13.31 20.26
CA GLY A 78 10.09 12.85 19.40
C GLY A 78 9.77 11.62 18.53
N ALA A 79 8.64 10.95 18.68
CA ALA A 79 8.27 9.81 17.85
C ALA A 79 8.13 10.20 16.37
N ARG A 80 7.53 11.36 16.08
CA ARG A 80 7.36 11.86 14.71
C ARG A 80 8.68 11.98 13.94
N ALA A 81 9.76 12.40 14.61
CA ALA A 81 11.08 12.55 14.00
C ALA A 81 11.78 11.20 13.69
N LYS A 82 11.32 10.11 14.28
CA LYS A 82 11.90 8.77 14.07
C LYS A 82 11.33 8.02 12.89
N VAL A 83 10.30 8.56 12.23
CA VAL A 83 9.58 7.86 11.18
C VAL A 83 9.44 8.69 9.92
N VAL A 84 9.44 8.03 8.78
CA VAL A 84 8.96 8.56 7.49
C VAL A 84 7.47 8.28 7.43
N LEU A 85 6.68 9.34 7.46
CA LEU A 85 5.22 9.27 7.45
C LEU A 85 4.67 9.47 6.05
N ALA A 86 3.95 8.46 5.55
CA ALA A 86 3.21 8.55 4.31
C ALA A 86 1.70 8.61 4.58
N THR A 87 1.00 9.46 3.83
CA THR A 87 -0.45 9.41 3.72
C THR A 87 -0.89 9.73 2.30
N LYS A 88 -2.22 9.70 2.03
CA LYS A 88 -2.73 9.74 0.67
C LYS A 88 -3.99 10.59 0.57
N VAL A 89 -4.08 11.39 -0.50
CA VAL A 89 -5.36 11.94 -0.95
C VAL A 89 -6.12 10.88 -1.75
N ALA A 90 -7.39 10.63 -1.41
CA ALA A 90 -8.23 9.74 -2.18
C ALA A 90 -8.43 10.28 -3.61
N GLY A 91 -8.39 9.40 -4.59
CA GLY A 91 -8.77 9.72 -5.97
C GLY A 91 -10.28 10.02 -6.10
N PRO A 92 -10.86 9.94 -7.31
CA PRO A 92 -12.30 10.06 -7.52
C PRO A 92 -13.11 9.19 -6.57
N ALA A 93 -14.23 9.69 -6.07
CA ALA A 93 -14.94 9.13 -4.91
C ALA A 93 -15.45 7.69 -5.07
N ARG A 94 -15.76 7.24 -6.28
CA ARG A 94 -16.19 5.84 -6.59
C ARG A 94 -17.30 5.32 -5.64
N GLY A 95 -18.31 6.16 -5.38
CA GLY A 95 -19.41 5.84 -4.48
C GLY A 95 -19.10 6.02 -2.98
N LEU A 96 -18.00 6.68 -2.65
CA LEU A 96 -17.70 7.11 -1.29
C LEU A 96 -18.19 8.56 -1.11
N ASP A 97 -19.49 8.73 -0.92
CA ASP A 97 -20.14 10.06 -0.97
C ASP A 97 -19.64 11.02 0.12
N TRP A 98 -19.09 10.49 1.22
CA TRP A 98 -18.47 11.28 2.28
C TRP A 98 -17.07 11.80 1.91
N VAL A 99 -16.46 11.29 0.86
CA VAL A 99 -15.19 11.81 0.35
C VAL A 99 -15.48 12.98 -0.57
N ARG A 100 -15.31 14.20 -0.06
CA ARG A 100 -15.54 15.46 -0.80
C ARG A 100 -16.90 15.50 -1.53
N GLY A 101 -17.97 15.02 -0.86
CA GLY A 101 -19.33 15.01 -1.43
C GLY A 101 -19.50 14.12 -2.66
N GLY A 102 -18.71 13.06 -2.78
CA GLY A 102 -18.81 12.13 -3.92
C GLY A 102 -18.13 12.63 -5.19
N ALA A 103 -17.17 13.57 -5.10
CA ALA A 103 -16.55 14.21 -6.26
C ALA A 103 -15.94 13.19 -7.24
N ALA A 104 -16.28 13.36 -8.52
CA ALA A 104 -15.79 12.51 -9.62
C ALA A 104 -14.33 12.81 -10.01
N ASN A 105 -13.78 13.94 -9.57
CA ASN A 105 -12.42 14.39 -9.88
C ASN A 105 -11.71 14.89 -8.61
N VAL A 106 -10.39 14.75 -8.60
CA VAL A 106 -9.52 15.34 -7.59
C VAL A 106 -8.93 16.62 -8.16
N THR A 107 -9.53 17.76 -7.81
CA THR A 107 -9.05 19.08 -8.25
C THR A 107 -7.81 19.51 -7.46
N PRO A 108 -7.03 20.51 -7.95
CA PRO A 108 -5.94 21.12 -7.18
C PRO A 108 -6.36 21.54 -5.78
N ALA A 109 -7.50 22.23 -5.66
CA ALA A 109 -8.05 22.65 -4.37
C ALA A 109 -8.38 21.48 -3.44
N ALA A 110 -8.88 20.36 -4.00
CA ALA A 110 -9.14 19.14 -3.24
C ALA A 110 -7.86 18.49 -2.70
N ILE A 111 -6.76 18.51 -3.48
CA ILE A 111 -5.44 18.02 -3.05
C ILE A 111 -4.93 18.84 -1.87
N GLU A 112 -5.00 20.18 -1.98
CA GLU A 112 -4.55 21.11 -0.94
C GLU A 112 -5.39 20.98 0.34
N GLN A 113 -6.71 20.91 0.22
CA GLN A 113 -7.61 20.71 1.35
C GLN A 113 -7.37 19.37 2.04
N ALA A 114 -7.30 18.28 1.30
CA ALA A 114 -7.06 16.94 1.85
C ALA A 114 -5.71 16.87 2.60
N CYS A 115 -4.67 17.51 2.08
CA CYS A 115 -3.38 17.60 2.76
C CYS A 115 -3.50 18.34 4.11
N ASN A 116 -4.14 19.51 4.12
CA ASN A 116 -4.34 20.29 5.34
C ASN A 116 -5.18 19.52 6.38
N ASP A 117 -6.20 18.80 5.93
CA ASP A 117 -7.04 17.98 6.79
C ASP A 117 -6.27 16.78 7.37
N SER A 118 -5.41 16.14 6.56
CA SER A 118 -4.52 15.06 7.00
C SER A 118 -3.49 15.58 8.03
N LEU A 119 -2.84 16.71 7.77
CA LEU A 119 -1.91 17.34 8.72
C LEU A 119 -2.56 17.61 10.08
N ARG A 120 -3.82 18.09 10.07
CA ARG A 120 -4.59 18.36 11.30
C ARG A 120 -4.89 17.05 12.05
N ARG A 121 -5.36 15.99 11.35
CA ARG A 121 -5.64 14.70 11.99
C ARG A 121 -4.37 14.02 12.51
N LEU A 122 -3.28 14.10 11.76
CA LEU A 122 -1.96 13.56 12.11
C LEU A 122 -1.21 14.38 13.17
N GLN A 123 -1.73 15.58 13.52
CA GLN A 123 -1.11 16.49 14.49
C GLN A 123 0.37 16.75 14.19
N THR A 124 0.69 16.98 12.91
CA THR A 124 2.04 17.28 12.40
C THR A 124 1.98 18.34 11.34
N GLU A 125 3.07 19.09 11.19
CA GLU A 125 3.18 20.13 10.18
C GLU A 125 3.69 19.62 8.82
N VAL A 126 4.26 18.41 8.79
CA VAL A 126 4.92 17.86 7.60
C VAL A 126 4.54 16.41 7.37
N ILE A 127 4.18 16.08 6.13
CA ILE A 127 4.05 14.73 5.59
C ILE A 127 5.32 14.43 4.77
N ASP A 128 5.98 13.31 5.04
CA ASP A 128 7.22 12.96 4.33
C ASP A 128 6.92 12.49 2.90
N LEU A 129 5.87 11.66 2.71
CA LEU A 129 5.44 11.17 1.41
C LEU A 129 3.93 11.36 1.26
N TYR A 130 3.49 12.22 0.35
CA TYR A 130 2.08 12.45 0.06
C TYR A 130 1.70 11.83 -1.28
N GLN A 131 0.70 10.95 -1.30
CA GLN A 131 0.42 10.11 -2.45
C GLN A 131 -0.99 10.36 -3.01
N LEU A 132 -1.14 10.30 -4.35
CA LEU A 132 -2.45 10.13 -4.97
C LEU A 132 -2.85 8.65 -4.82
N HIS A 133 -3.94 8.38 -4.10
CA HIS A 133 -4.31 7.02 -3.65
C HIS A 133 -4.73 6.09 -4.80
N TRP A 134 -5.34 6.65 -5.84
CA TRP A 134 -5.63 5.99 -7.13
C TRP A 134 -5.77 7.03 -8.23
N PRO A 135 -5.59 6.62 -9.50
CA PRO A 135 -5.60 7.54 -10.63
C PRO A 135 -6.85 8.42 -10.70
N ASN A 136 -6.65 9.68 -11.02
CA ASN A 136 -7.72 10.66 -11.27
C ASN A 136 -8.24 10.57 -12.71
N ARG A 137 -8.22 9.40 -13.28
CA ARG A 137 -8.71 9.07 -14.62
C ARG A 137 -9.25 7.65 -14.63
N ASN A 138 -9.88 7.27 -15.74
CA ASN A 138 -10.18 5.87 -16.00
C ASN A 138 -8.87 5.07 -16.11
N ALA A 139 -8.70 4.10 -15.24
CA ALA A 139 -7.58 3.16 -15.23
C ALA A 139 -8.03 1.84 -14.60
N PRO A 140 -7.56 0.69 -15.10
CA PRO A 140 -7.86 -0.59 -14.46
C PRO A 140 -7.20 -0.64 -13.08
N SER A 141 -8.02 -0.82 -12.04
CA SER A 141 -7.57 -0.87 -10.65
C SER A 141 -8.56 -1.65 -9.78
N PHE A 142 -8.11 -2.11 -8.61
CA PHE A 142 -8.94 -2.79 -7.61
C PHE A 142 -9.71 -4.02 -8.13
N GLY A 143 -9.10 -4.80 -9.02
CA GLY A 143 -9.69 -6.02 -9.60
C GLY A 143 -10.29 -5.84 -10.99
N ALA A 144 -10.27 -4.63 -11.56
CA ALA A 144 -10.55 -4.45 -12.98
C ALA A 144 -9.36 -4.99 -13.81
N LEU A 145 -9.67 -5.88 -14.76
CA LEU A 145 -8.64 -6.58 -15.55
C LEU A 145 -8.21 -5.80 -16.78
N TYR A 146 -9.12 -5.04 -17.36
CA TYR A 146 -8.93 -4.40 -18.67
C TYR A 146 -9.23 -2.91 -18.61
N PHE A 147 -8.52 -2.17 -19.46
CA PHE A 147 -8.86 -0.80 -19.78
C PHE A 147 -10.08 -0.78 -20.71
N ASP A 148 -11.04 0.06 -20.38
CA ASP A 148 -12.26 0.22 -21.18
C ASP A 148 -12.38 1.69 -21.59
N PRO A 149 -12.09 2.07 -22.84
CA PRO A 149 -12.15 3.46 -23.30
C PRO A 149 -13.56 4.06 -23.23
N ALA A 150 -14.61 3.23 -23.21
CA ALA A 150 -15.98 3.72 -23.07
C ALA A 150 -16.27 4.33 -21.67
N LYS A 151 -15.39 4.10 -20.70
CA LYS A 151 -15.45 4.68 -19.34
C LYS A 151 -14.62 5.96 -19.20
N ASP A 152 -14.00 6.43 -20.27
CA ASP A 152 -13.26 7.69 -20.19
C ASP A 152 -14.20 8.86 -19.93
N ALA A 153 -13.76 9.72 -19.03
CA ALA A 153 -14.45 10.94 -18.65
C ALA A 153 -13.41 12.05 -18.43
N PRO A 154 -13.82 13.32 -18.54
CA PRO A 154 -12.92 14.42 -18.21
C PRO A 154 -12.32 14.27 -16.80
N TYR A 155 -11.03 14.51 -16.66
CA TYR A 155 -10.31 14.45 -15.41
C TYR A 155 -9.34 15.63 -15.26
N THR A 156 -8.92 15.93 -14.05
CA THR A 156 -7.91 16.96 -13.80
C THR A 156 -6.58 16.58 -14.46
N PRO A 157 -6.05 17.40 -15.36
CA PRO A 157 -4.79 17.13 -16.06
C PRO A 157 -3.65 16.80 -15.07
N VAL A 158 -2.69 15.97 -15.48
CA VAL A 158 -1.52 15.63 -14.67
C VAL A 158 -0.71 16.87 -14.29
N HIS A 159 -0.61 17.85 -15.20
CA HIS A 159 0.03 19.14 -14.94
C HIS A 159 -0.58 19.82 -13.71
N ASP A 160 -1.90 19.99 -13.67
CA ASP A 160 -2.60 20.71 -12.60
C ASP A 160 -2.48 19.95 -11.25
N GLN A 161 -2.47 18.61 -11.30
CA GLN A 161 -2.23 17.79 -10.12
C GLN A 161 -0.81 18.01 -9.58
N LEU A 162 0.20 18.01 -10.47
CA LEU A 162 1.60 18.24 -10.09
C LEU A 162 1.84 19.66 -9.57
N GLU A 163 1.17 20.68 -10.13
CA GLU A 163 1.23 22.06 -9.60
C GLU A 163 0.69 22.13 -8.17
N ALA A 164 -0.43 21.45 -7.88
CA ALA A 164 -0.97 21.40 -6.52
C ALA A 164 0.02 20.75 -5.53
N PHE A 165 0.64 19.66 -5.93
CA PHE A 165 1.69 19.02 -5.13
C PHE A 165 2.93 19.94 -4.98
N ALA A 166 3.34 20.64 -6.03
CA ALA A 166 4.45 21.59 -5.98
C ALA A 166 4.22 22.70 -4.94
N LYS A 167 3.01 23.26 -4.89
CA LYS A 167 2.62 24.27 -3.88
C LYS A 167 2.74 23.73 -2.45
N LEU A 168 2.33 22.46 -2.23
CA LEU A 168 2.45 21.82 -0.92
C LEU A 168 3.91 21.60 -0.50
N ILE A 169 4.78 21.27 -1.47
CA ILE A 169 6.23 21.15 -1.23
C ILE A 169 6.85 22.51 -0.93
N GLN A 170 6.52 23.53 -1.72
CA GLN A 170 7.01 24.91 -1.51
C GLN A 170 6.57 25.48 -0.15
N ALA A 171 5.36 25.12 0.29
CA ALA A 171 4.85 25.48 1.61
C ALA A 171 5.49 24.69 2.76
N GLY A 172 6.39 23.75 2.49
CA GLY A 172 7.04 22.90 3.49
C GLY A 172 6.13 21.85 4.12
N LYS A 173 4.90 21.64 3.60
CA LYS A 173 3.92 20.71 4.13
C LYS A 173 4.16 19.27 3.68
N VAL A 174 4.83 19.08 2.54
CA VAL A 174 5.12 17.77 1.93
C VAL A 174 6.58 17.75 1.51
N ARG A 175 7.29 16.62 1.76
CA ARG A 175 8.69 16.47 1.34
C ARG A 175 8.83 15.81 -0.03
N ALA A 176 8.02 14.80 -0.30
CA ALA A 176 8.00 14.07 -1.58
C ALA A 176 6.58 13.63 -1.91
N ILE A 177 6.36 13.37 -3.19
CA ILE A 177 5.07 12.92 -3.71
C ILE A 177 5.17 11.53 -4.32
N GLY A 178 4.05 10.79 -4.32
CA GLY A 178 3.96 9.46 -4.89
C GLY A 178 2.59 9.19 -5.51
N LEU A 179 2.52 8.07 -6.20
CA LEU A 179 1.30 7.56 -6.81
C LEU A 179 0.93 6.23 -6.18
N SER A 180 -0.32 5.81 -6.32
CA SER A 180 -0.76 4.49 -5.90
C SER A 180 -1.80 3.94 -6.87
N ASN A 181 -1.83 2.62 -7.03
CA ASN A 181 -2.69 1.91 -7.99
C ASN A 181 -2.50 2.42 -9.43
N GLU A 182 -1.27 2.78 -9.76
CA GLU A 182 -0.94 3.42 -11.03
C GLU A 182 -0.49 2.40 -12.07
N THR A 183 -0.69 2.76 -13.34
CA THR A 183 -0.34 1.98 -14.52
C THR A 183 1.01 2.43 -15.10
N PRO A 184 1.68 1.64 -15.97
CA PRO A 184 2.90 2.07 -16.65
C PRO A 184 2.71 3.37 -17.44
N TRP A 185 1.55 3.52 -18.13
CA TRP A 185 1.24 4.73 -18.88
C TRP A 185 1.14 5.96 -17.97
N GLY A 186 0.41 5.84 -16.86
CA GLY A 186 0.25 6.96 -15.94
C GLY A 186 1.54 7.38 -15.28
N LEU A 187 2.39 6.42 -14.85
CA LEU A 187 3.72 6.74 -14.35
C LEU A 187 4.55 7.50 -15.39
N ALA A 188 4.59 7.01 -16.63
CA ALA A 188 5.33 7.66 -17.70
C ALA A 188 4.82 9.09 -17.97
N GLU A 189 3.50 9.30 -17.93
CA GLU A 189 2.89 10.62 -18.12
C GLU A 189 3.22 11.59 -16.98
N PHE A 190 3.16 11.15 -15.71
CA PHE A 190 3.58 11.97 -14.57
C PHE A 190 5.05 12.37 -14.67
N VAL A 191 5.93 11.44 -15.06
CA VAL A 191 7.37 11.72 -15.24
C VAL A 191 7.60 12.69 -16.40
N ARG A 192 6.97 12.45 -17.55
CA ARG A 192 7.07 13.31 -18.73
C ARG A 192 6.66 14.75 -18.44
N VAL A 193 5.49 14.94 -17.80
CA VAL A 193 4.98 16.28 -17.46
C VAL A 193 5.88 16.96 -16.44
N ALA A 194 6.33 16.24 -15.40
CA ALA A 194 7.23 16.80 -14.40
C ALA A 194 8.54 17.31 -15.03
N GLU A 195 9.15 16.52 -15.92
CA GLU A 195 10.41 16.90 -16.61
C GLU A 195 10.22 18.08 -17.57
N GLN A 196 9.16 18.06 -18.37
CA GLN A 196 8.92 19.12 -19.36
C GLN A 196 8.55 20.46 -18.72
N GLN A 197 7.92 20.45 -17.55
CA GLN A 197 7.42 21.66 -16.88
C GLN A 197 8.27 22.07 -15.66
N GLY A 198 9.35 21.34 -15.35
CA GLY A 198 10.18 21.62 -14.16
C GLY A 198 9.42 21.42 -12.85
N LEU A 199 8.44 20.51 -12.81
CA LEU A 199 7.62 20.21 -11.65
C LEU A 199 8.22 19.06 -10.82
N PRO A 200 7.82 18.86 -9.56
CA PRO A 200 8.31 17.77 -8.72
C PRO A 200 8.06 16.41 -9.33
N ARG A 201 9.09 15.56 -9.36
CA ARG A 201 8.97 14.17 -9.79
C ARG A 201 8.36 13.31 -8.69
N VAL A 202 7.59 12.32 -9.09
CA VAL A 202 7.08 11.30 -8.15
C VAL A 202 8.22 10.40 -7.66
N ALA A 203 8.25 10.13 -6.35
CA ALA A 203 9.27 9.32 -5.71
C ALA A 203 8.93 7.83 -5.72
N SER A 204 7.64 7.50 -5.73
CA SER A 204 7.16 6.12 -5.60
C SER A 204 5.86 5.86 -6.33
N VAL A 205 5.65 4.57 -6.64
CA VAL A 205 4.33 4.00 -6.92
C VAL A 205 4.03 2.95 -5.85
N GLN A 206 2.86 3.05 -5.21
CA GLN A 206 2.39 2.06 -4.25
C GLN A 206 1.33 1.18 -4.91
N ASN A 207 1.70 -0.06 -5.27
CA ASN A 207 0.83 -1.01 -5.95
C ASN A 207 0.78 -2.36 -5.22
N PRO A 208 -0.27 -3.19 -5.49
CA PRO A 208 -0.29 -4.55 -4.98
C PRO A 208 0.90 -5.32 -5.56
N TYR A 209 1.64 -6.01 -4.70
CA TYR A 209 2.72 -6.87 -5.15
C TYR A 209 2.98 -8.01 -4.15
N GLY A 210 3.05 -9.23 -4.66
CA GLY A 210 3.30 -10.43 -3.88
C GLY A 210 3.00 -11.69 -4.72
N LEU A 211 3.15 -12.86 -4.14
CA LEU A 211 3.11 -14.15 -4.85
C LEU A 211 1.85 -14.37 -5.70
N ILE A 212 0.68 -13.88 -5.27
CA ILE A 212 -0.60 -14.05 -5.99
C ILE A 212 -1.04 -12.81 -6.79
N ASN A 213 -0.24 -11.74 -6.78
CA ASN A 213 -0.44 -10.56 -7.62
C ASN A 213 0.92 -9.98 -7.99
N ARG A 214 1.34 -10.24 -9.20
CA ARG A 214 2.61 -9.78 -9.78
C ARG A 214 2.39 -8.93 -11.02
N THR A 215 1.26 -8.22 -11.09
CA THR A 215 0.92 -7.36 -12.24
C THR A 215 1.96 -6.28 -12.50
N VAL A 216 2.70 -5.86 -11.48
CA VAL A 216 3.85 -4.96 -11.62
C VAL A 216 4.89 -5.51 -12.60
N ASP A 217 5.14 -6.82 -12.60
CA ASP A 217 6.10 -7.50 -13.48
C ASP A 217 5.67 -7.48 -14.97
N ASN A 218 4.51 -6.92 -15.29
CA ASN A 218 3.96 -6.82 -16.64
C ASN A 218 4.23 -5.43 -17.27
N GLY A 219 5.42 -4.87 -17.07
CA GLY A 219 5.91 -3.63 -17.69
C GLY A 219 5.93 -2.42 -16.75
N LEU A 220 5.27 -2.46 -15.59
CA LEU A 220 5.42 -1.37 -14.62
C LEU A 220 6.80 -1.40 -13.97
N ASP A 221 7.40 -2.57 -13.79
CA ASP A 221 8.76 -2.72 -13.25
C ASP A 221 9.82 -2.05 -14.14
N GLU A 222 9.74 -2.19 -15.46
CA GLU A 222 10.62 -1.48 -16.39
C GLU A 222 10.39 0.03 -16.31
N ALA A 223 9.14 0.47 -16.30
CA ALA A 223 8.80 1.89 -16.20
C ALA A 223 9.33 2.50 -14.88
N LEU A 224 9.18 1.81 -13.74
CA LEU A 224 9.73 2.22 -12.45
C LEU A 224 11.26 2.35 -12.49
N HIS A 225 11.94 1.31 -13.01
CA HIS A 225 13.41 1.27 -13.10
C HIS A 225 13.96 2.42 -13.95
N ARG A 226 13.43 2.60 -15.16
CA ARG A 226 13.91 3.64 -16.09
C ARG A 226 13.57 5.05 -15.61
N SER A 227 12.49 5.20 -14.87
CA SER A 227 12.10 6.49 -14.28
C SER A 227 12.80 6.79 -12.95
N GLY A 228 13.52 5.85 -12.35
CA GLY A 228 14.12 6.01 -11.04
C GLY A 228 13.07 6.19 -9.93
N VAL A 229 11.92 5.50 -10.01
CA VAL A 229 10.80 5.57 -9.08
C VAL A 229 10.72 4.28 -8.27
N GLY A 230 10.55 4.38 -6.95
CA GLY A 230 10.51 3.22 -6.05
C GLY A 230 9.15 2.53 -6.01
N LEU A 231 9.13 1.20 -5.87
CA LEU A 231 7.91 0.45 -5.62
C LEU A 231 7.68 0.30 -4.11
N LEU A 232 6.50 0.69 -3.65
CA LEU A 232 5.96 0.36 -2.34
C LEU A 232 4.95 -0.78 -2.52
N ALA A 233 5.33 -1.99 -2.08
CA ALA A 233 4.53 -3.20 -2.26
C ALA A 233 3.47 -3.33 -1.17
N TYR A 234 2.18 -3.18 -1.48
CA TYR A 234 1.13 -3.41 -0.51
C TYR A 234 0.46 -4.78 -0.69
N SER A 235 -0.19 -5.27 0.37
CA SER A 235 -0.84 -6.59 0.45
C SER A 235 0.07 -7.77 0.12
N PRO A 236 1.32 -7.82 0.62
CA PRO A 236 2.25 -8.91 0.32
C PRO A 236 1.73 -10.27 0.77
N LEU A 237 0.86 -10.30 1.78
CA LEU A 237 0.23 -11.52 2.32
C LEU A 237 -1.17 -11.81 1.74
N GLY A 238 -1.62 -11.08 0.70
CA GLY A 238 -2.89 -11.31 0.04
C GLY A 238 -4.08 -11.36 1.01
N PHE A 239 -4.22 -10.35 1.90
CA PHE A 239 -5.25 -10.31 2.95
C PHE A 239 -5.24 -11.52 3.90
N GLY A 240 -4.07 -12.14 4.06
CA GLY A 240 -3.85 -13.30 4.92
C GLY A 240 -3.99 -14.66 4.23
N LEU A 241 -4.21 -14.70 2.93
CA LEU A 241 -4.21 -15.96 2.16
C LEU A 241 -2.83 -16.65 2.23
N LEU A 242 -1.78 -15.87 2.17
CA LEU A 242 -0.39 -16.35 2.17
C LEU A 242 0.20 -16.55 3.58
N THR A 243 -0.65 -16.62 4.62
CA THR A 243 -0.23 -17.01 5.98
C THR A 243 -0.56 -18.49 6.30
N GLY A 244 -1.28 -19.17 5.41
CA GLY A 244 -1.73 -20.55 5.63
C GLY A 244 -3.00 -20.70 6.48
N LYS A 245 -3.49 -19.64 7.13
CA LYS A 245 -4.64 -19.70 8.06
C LYS A 245 -5.96 -20.13 7.39
N TYR A 246 -6.06 -19.97 6.08
CA TYR A 246 -7.25 -20.36 5.31
C TYR A 246 -7.08 -21.65 4.51
N ASP A 247 -5.94 -22.33 4.62
CA ASP A 247 -5.61 -23.50 3.78
C ASP A 247 -6.58 -24.66 3.95
N VAL A 248 -6.96 -24.96 5.19
CA VAL A 248 -7.80 -26.12 5.51
C VAL A 248 -9.28 -25.79 5.28
N ARG A 249 -9.80 -24.77 5.96
CA ARG A 249 -11.25 -24.48 6.02
C ARG A 249 -11.70 -23.42 5.02
N GLY A 250 -10.76 -22.71 4.39
CA GLY A 250 -11.09 -21.52 3.61
C GLY A 250 -11.53 -20.33 4.50
N PHE A 251 -11.86 -19.21 3.86
CA PHE A 251 -12.34 -18.01 4.56
C PHE A 251 -13.87 -17.93 4.63
N THR A 252 -14.60 -18.82 3.96
CA THR A 252 -16.06 -18.89 3.98
C THR A 252 -16.59 -19.80 5.09
N ASP A 253 -15.73 -20.61 5.71
CA ASP A 253 -16.09 -21.41 6.87
C ASP A 253 -16.50 -20.53 8.06
N PRO A 254 -17.66 -20.80 8.72
CA PRO A 254 -18.15 -19.97 9.84
C PRO A 254 -17.19 -19.87 11.03
N SER A 255 -16.30 -20.85 11.19
CA SER A 255 -15.28 -20.85 12.25
C SER A 255 -14.03 -20.04 11.89
N SER A 256 -13.85 -19.65 10.62
CA SER A 256 -12.72 -18.88 10.17
C SER A 256 -12.76 -17.47 10.79
N ARG A 257 -11.59 -17.00 11.18
CA ARG A 257 -11.37 -15.65 11.70
C ARG A 257 -10.36 -14.93 10.84
N GLY A 258 -10.39 -13.63 10.89
CA GLY A 258 -9.50 -12.78 10.09
C GLY A 258 -10.27 -12.01 9.03
N ARG A 259 -9.59 -11.10 8.37
CA ARG A 259 -10.16 -10.05 7.54
C ARG A 259 -11.09 -10.56 6.43
N MET A 260 -10.68 -11.62 5.72
CA MET A 260 -11.49 -12.20 4.64
C MET A 260 -12.77 -12.85 5.14
N ALA A 261 -12.75 -13.42 6.34
CA ALA A 261 -13.92 -14.06 6.94
C ALA A 261 -14.89 -13.03 7.56
N LEU A 262 -14.35 -11.97 8.17
CA LEU A 262 -15.13 -10.98 8.93
C LEU A 262 -15.90 -10.00 8.04
N PHE A 263 -15.36 -9.65 6.86
CA PHE A 263 -15.94 -8.60 6.03
C PHE A 263 -16.44 -9.17 4.71
N GLU A 264 -17.75 -9.22 4.52
CA GLU A 264 -18.38 -9.74 3.29
C GLU A 264 -17.88 -9.01 2.03
N ARG A 265 -17.74 -7.69 2.10
CA ARG A 265 -17.19 -6.89 0.99
C ARG A 265 -15.78 -7.35 0.57
N MET A 266 -14.98 -7.90 1.49
CA MET A 266 -13.64 -8.41 1.17
C MET A 266 -13.68 -9.71 0.38
N LYS A 267 -14.68 -10.57 0.65
CA LYS A 267 -14.88 -11.82 -0.10
C LYS A 267 -15.25 -11.57 -1.56
N GLN A 268 -15.90 -10.44 -1.85
CA GLN A 268 -16.31 -10.04 -3.21
C GLN A 268 -15.18 -9.37 -4.00
N GLN A 269 -14.05 -9.07 -3.39
CA GLN A 269 -12.91 -8.46 -4.07
C GLN A 269 -12.01 -9.53 -4.70
N ARG A 270 -11.00 -9.06 -5.46
CA ARG A 270 -10.00 -9.89 -6.13
C ARG A 270 -9.36 -10.97 -5.25
N TRP A 271 -9.13 -10.66 -3.96
CA TRP A 271 -8.56 -11.60 -2.99
C TRP A 271 -9.51 -12.75 -2.62
N GLY A 272 -10.82 -12.54 -2.75
CA GLY A 272 -11.85 -13.54 -2.44
C GLY A 272 -12.17 -14.49 -3.59
N ARG A 273 -11.51 -14.38 -4.74
CA ARG A 273 -11.70 -15.30 -5.86
C ARG A 273 -11.22 -16.71 -5.49
N PRO A 274 -11.93 -17.77 -5.93
CA PRO A 274 -11.50 -19.15 -5.68
C PRO A 274 -10.08 -19.43 -6.17
N GLU A 275 -9.69 -18.85 -7.30
CA GLU A 275 -8.36 -18.96 -7.90
C GLU A 275 -7.27 -18.37 -7.01
N SER A 276 -7.57 -17.28 -6.31
CA SER A 276 -6.64 -16.64 -5.36
C SER A 276 -6.34 -17.56 -4.18
N LEU A 277 -7.37 -18.22 -3.61
CA LEU A 277 -7.19 -19.19 -2.54
C LEU A 277 -6.46 -20.44 -3.02
N ALA A 278 -6.81 -20.94 -4.20
CA ALA A 278 -6.18 -22.13 -4.78
C ALA A 278 -4.67 -21.91 -5.01
N ALA A 279 -4.29 -20.77 -5.59
CA ALA A 279 -2.89 -20.41 -5.79
C ALA A 279 -2.16 -20.19 -4.45
N ALA A 280 -2.79 -19.50 -3.48
CA ALA A 280 -2.21 -19.29 -2.17
C ALA A 280 -1.90 -20.62 -1.46
N ARG A 281 -2.79 -21.59 -1.51
CA ARG A 281 -2.55 -22.94 -0.95
C ARG A 281 -1.31 -23.60 -1.55
N ARG A 282 -1.08 -23.46 -2.85
CA ARG A 282 0.10 -24.01 -3.53
C ARG A 282 1.38 -23.33 -3.04
N TYR A 283 1.40 -22.01 -2.95
CA TYR A 283 2.55 -21.28 -2.38
C TYR A 283 2.78 -21.63 -0.91
N ASN A 284 1.73 -21.74 -0.11
CA ASN A 284 1.84 -22.10 1.29
C ASN A 284 2.38 -23.54 1.48
N ALA A 285 1.98 -24.48 0.63
CA ALA A 285 2.53 -25.83 0.62
C ALA A 285 4.03 -25.81 0.25
N LEU A 286 4.39 -25.10 -0.82
CA LEU A 286 5.77 -24.95 -1.26
C LEU A 286 6.67 -24.37 -0.15
N ALA A 287 6.18 -23.34 0.59
CA ALA A 287 6.92 -22.80 1.71
C ALA A 287 7.24 -23.87 2.76
N ARG A 288 6.25 -24.68 3.16
CA ARG A 288 6.41 -25.76 4.14
C ARG A 288 7.35 -26.86 3.66
N GLU A 289 7.29 -27.23 2.38
CA GLU A 289 8.20 -28.19 1.75
C GLU A 289 9.67 -27.73 1.84
N HIS A 290 9.91 -26.43 1.85
CA HIS A 290 11.24 -25.83 2.01
C HIS A 290 11.55 -25.41 3.45
N GLY A 291 10.77 -25.86 4.44
CA GLY A 291 11.02 -25.56 5.87
C GLY A 291 10.74 -24.13 6.29
N LEU A 292 9.99 -23.36 5.49
CA LEU A 292 9.61 -21.99 5.77
C LEU A 292 8.15 -21.89 6.23
N ALA A 293 7.86 -20.93 7.11
CA ALA A 293 6.48 -20.53 7.31
C ALA A 293 5.97 -19.81 6.03
N PRO A 294 4.69 -20.00 5.64
CA PRO A 294 4.10 -19.30 4.49
C PRO A 294 4.32 -17.78 4.53
N THR A 295 4.10 -17.13 5.68
CA THR A 295 4.34 -15.70 5.90
C THR A 295 5.79 -15.31 5.59
N GLN A 296 6.77 -16.11 6.02
CA GLN A 296 8.19 -15.84 5.76
C GLN A 296 8.51 -15.86 4.28
N MET A 297 8.08 -16.90 3.54
CA MET A 297 8.33 -16.98 2.10
C MET A 297 7.65 -15.84 1.34
N ALA A 298 6.40 -15.53 1.67
CA ALA A 298 5.65 -14.48 0.98
C ALA A 298 6.26 -13.08 1.20
N LEU A 299 6.71 -12.78 2.41
CA LEU A 299 7.37 -11.50 2.73
C LEU A 299 8.79 -11.46 2.15
N ALA A 300 9.56 -12.56 2.25
CA ALA A 300 10.90 -12.64 1.66
C ALA A 300 10.87 -12.42 0.15
N PHE A 301 9.87 -12.96 -0.55
CA PHE A 301 9.67 -12.71 -1.97
C PHE A 301 9.56 -11.22 -2.30
N CYS A 302 8.89 -10.44 -1.45
CA CYS A 302 8.75 -9.00 -1.64
C CYS A 302 10.03 -8.23 -1.24
N PHE A 303 10.50 -8.37 0.00
CA PHE A 303 11.57 -7.50 0.49
C PHE A 303 12.98 -7.85 -0.06
N THR A 304 13.20 -9.03 -0.62
CA THR A 304 14.45 -9.37 -1.33
C THR A 304 14.41 -8.96 -2.81
N ASN A 305 13.24 -8.62 -3.34
CA ASN A 305 13.09 -8.25 -4.74
C ASN A 305 13.67 -6.85 -5.00
N TRP A 306 14.47 -6.72 -6.07
CA TRP A 306 15.09 -5.45 -6.46
C TRP A 306 14.10 -4.34 -6.80
N ARG A 307 12.89 -4.70 -7.23
CA ARG A 307 11.82 -3.76 -7.58
C ARG A 307 11.27 -3.01 -6.37
N VAL A 308 11.28 -3.67 -5.20
CA VAL A 308 10.58 -3.21 -4.00
C VAL A 308 11.49 -2.35 -3.14
N ALA A 309 11.14 -1.09 -2.93
CA ALA A 309 11.81 -0.22 -1.98
C ALA A 309 11.35 -0.53 -0.54
N SER A 310 10.05 -0.71 -0.32
CA SER A 310 9.49 -1.12 0.97
C SER A 310 8.28 -2.03 0.80
N THR A 311 8.21 -3.06 1.63
CA THR A 311 7.07 -3.99 1.74
C THR A 311 6.15 -3.53 2.85
N ILE A 312 4.94 -3.08 2.50
CA ILE A 312 3.98 -2.55 3.48
C ILE A 312 3.16 -3.71 4.06
N ILE A 313 3.45 -4.06 5.31
CA ILE A 313 2.69 -5.06 6.07
C ILE A 313 1.47 -4.43 6.75
N GLY A 314 0.40 -5.21 6.91
CA GLY A 314 -0.78 -4.84 7.70
C GLY A 314 -1.06 -5.90 8.75
N VAL A 315 -1.24 -5.48 9.99
CA VAL A 315 -1.44 -6.38 11.12
C VAL A 315 -2.64 -5.96 11.99
N THR A 316 -3.14 -6.89 12.80
CA THR A 316 -4.22 -6.64 13.76
C THR A 316 -3.85 -7.04 15.19
N SER A 317 -2.62 -7.51 15.41
CA SER A 317 -2.10 -7.85 16.74
C SER A 317 -0.57 -7.76 16.78
N LEU A 318 -0.01 -7.66 17.97
CA LEU A 318 1.45 -7.70 18.21
C LEU A 318 2.07 -9.01 17.70
N ALA A 319 1.40 -10.15 17.90
CA ALA A 319 1.89 -11.44 17.43
C ALA A 319 2.03 -11.48 15.90
N GLN A 320 1.06 -10.90 15.14
CA GLN A 320 1.18 -10.78 13.69
C GLN A 320 2.30 -9.83 13.28
N LEU A 321 2.50 -8.73 14.02
CA LEU A 321 3.61 -7.82 13.77
C LEU A 321 4.95 -8.53 13.93
N ASP A 322 5.15 -9.20 15.06
CA ASP A 322 6.39 -9.93 15.35
C ASP A 322 6.63 -11.03 14.29
N GLU A 323 5.62 -11.84 13.93
CA GLU A 323 5.71 -12.83 12.85
C GLU A 323 6.18 -12.20 11.53
N CYS A 324 5.61 -11.06 11.15
CA CYS A 324 6.02 -10.36 9.93
C CYS A 324 7.44 -9.81 10.00
N LEU A 325 7.86 -9.28 11.15
CA LEU A 325 9.20 -8.72 11.35
C LEU A 325 10.28 -9.81 11.48
N ASP A 326 9.94 -10.96 12.05
CA ASP A 326 10.81 -12.13 12.16
C ASP A 326 11.09 -12.80 10.80
N ALA A 327 10.26 -12.51 9.78
CA ALA A 327 10.55 -12.89 8.41
C ALA A 327 11.78 -12.17 7.82
N TRP A 328 12.19 -11.03 8.40
CA TRP A 328 13.36 -10.29 7.93
C TRP A 328 14.63 -11.12 8.02
N GLY A 329 15.42 -11.13 6.95
CA GLY A 329 16.62 -11.95 6.85
C GLY A 329 16.41 -13.33 6.21
N THR A 330 15.16 -13.74 5.97
CA THR A 330 14.86 -14.94 5.19
C THR A 330 15.37 -14.78 3.76
N THR A 331 16.13 -15.76 3.29
CA THR A 331 16.63 -15.84 1.91
C THR A 331 15.87 -16.89 1.14
N LEU A 332 15.62 -16.64 -0.14
CA LEU A 332 15.00 -17.60 -1.05
C LEU A 332 16.07 -18.14 -1.98
N THR A 333 16.25 -19.47 -2.02
CA THR A 333 17.22 -20.09 -2.92
C THR A 333 16.79 -19.98 -4.38
N PRO A 334 17.72 -20.10 -5.35
CA PRO A 334 17.38 -20.09 -6.78
C PRO A 334 16.35 -21.18 -7.14
N GLU A 335 16.45 -22.36 -6.50
CA GLU A 335 15.53 -23.50 -6.71
C GLU A 335 14.12 -23.15 -6.24
N LEU A 336 14.00 -22.51 -5.07
CA LEU A 336 12.72 -22.07 -4.52
C LEU A 336 12.11 -20.95 -5.39
N LEU A 337 12.91 -20.00 -5.86
CA LEU A 337 12.45 -18.96 -6.79
C LEU A 337 11.95 -19.56 -8.12
N ALA A 338 12.63 -20.57 -8.67
CA ALA A 338 12.16 -21.27 -9.86
C ALA A 338 10.83 -22.02 -9.61
N ALA A 339 10.67 -22.64 -8.44
CA ALA A 339 9.43 -23.28 -8.06
C ALA A 339 8.27 -22.27 -7.87
N ILE A 340 8.55 -21.11 -7.30
CA ILE A 340 7.62 -19.98 -7.20
C ILE A 340 7.16 -19.53 -8.60
N ASP A 341 8.10 -19.39 -9.54
CA ASP A 341 7.78 -18.97 -10.91
C ASP A 341 6.98 -20.04 -11.67
N LYS A 342 7.24 -21.31 -11.42
CA LYS A 342 6.42 -22.40 -11.98
C LYS A 342 4.96 -22.31 -11.57
N ILE A 343 4.68 -22.02 -10.28
CA ILE A 343 3.29 -21.81 -9.81
C ILE A 343 2.67 -20.61 -10.53
N ARG A 344 3.43 -19.51 -10.71
CA ARG A 344 2.93 -18.33 -11.41
C ARG A 344 2.56 -18.61 -12.87
N TRP A 345 3.36 -19.40 -13.59
CA TRP A 345 3.06 -19.76 -14.97
C TRP A 345 1.72 -20.50 -15.12
N GLU A 346 1.37 -21.30 -14.14
CA GLU A 346 0.14 -22.09 -14.12
C GLU A 346 -1.06 -21.32 -13.56
N ALA A 347 -0.83 -20.35 -12.66
CA ALA A 347 -1.86 -19.54 -11.99
C ALA A 347 -1.44 -18.05 -12.00
N ARG A 348 -1.51 -17.44 -13.19
CA ARG A 348 -1.01 -16.07 -13.40
C ARG A 348 -1.93 -15.02 -12.78
N ASP A 349 -1.38 -14.27 -11.82
CA ASP A 349 -1.99 -13.09 -11.17
C ASP A 349 -3.47 -13.29 -10.72
N PRO A 350 -3.80 -14.36 -9.97
CA PRO A 350 -5.19 -14.71 -9.65
C PRO A 350 -5.88 -13.63 -8.79
N ALA A 351 -5.12 -12.81 -8.10
CA ALA A 351 -5.61 -11.68 -7.30
C ALA A 351 -5.37 -10.31 -7.97
N GLN A 352 -5.37 -10.28 -9.31
CA GLN A 352 -5.29 -9.04 -10.08
C GLN A 352 -6.51 -8.16 -9.86
#